data_d7643172384ebd34413a8e2da856dfc1
#
_entry.id   d7643172384ebd34413a8e2da856dfc1
#
_cell.length_a   1.000
_cell.length_b   1.000
_cell.length_c   1.000
_cell.angle_alpha   90.00
_cell.angle_beta   90.00
_cell.angle_gamma   90.00
#
_symmetry.space_group_name_H-M   'P 1'
#
loop_
_entity.id
_entity.type
_entity.pdbx_description
1 polymer ?
#
loop_
_entity_poly.entity_id
_entity_poly.type
_entity_poly.pdbx_seq_one_letter_code
_entity_poly.pdbx_strand_id
1 'polypeptide(L)'
;AQNSQIVMNAHKLMNGMTTADNGGITFDKSKKDMYFVKQSDENNIKRLIVEAVRKQVKTYHRNLDDICVLSPMRVGGLGTIELNKHIQKIMNPPAKGKMELTIKKEETIIYREGDRVMQLVNDSDKDITNGEIGTIDRIYTDLIQQENGTVRSVQMVDVLFKDSLMGERTLSYEEGDLSDIELAYAISIHKSQGSEFAIVIMPVFHTQRNMLQRNLIYTAWTRAKEMLINIGEIDSLNEGIKNIQNLDRISLLKEKIQAKLPQVA
;
A
#
# COMPACT_ATOMS: atom_id res chain seq x y z
N ALA A 1 -10.04 21.85 -4.53
CA ALA A 1 -8.61 21.44 -4.41
C ALA A 1 -7.72 22.55 -3.81
N GLN A 2 -7.94 23.85 -4.09
CA GLN A 2 -7.04 24.94 -3.63
C GLN A 2 -6.96 25.11 -2.09
N ASN A 3 -7.86 24.54 -1.31
CA ASN A 3 -7.90 24.69 0.17
C ASN A 3 -7.56 23.38 0.93
N SER A 4 -7.11 22.34 0.26
CA SER A 4 -6.72 21.06 0.89
C SER A 4 -5.41 21.18 1.64
N GLN A 5 -5.38 20.75 2.90
CA GLN A 5 -4.14 20.65 3.68
C GLN A 5 -3.17 19.64 3.08
N ILE A 6 -3.69 18.52 2.50
CA ILE A 6 -2.86 17.50 1.87
C ILE A 6 -2.01 18.15 0.77
N VAL A 7 -2.63 18.92 -0.12
CA VAL A 7 -1.93 19.58 -1.23
C VAL A 7 -0.94 20.63 -0.71
N MET A 8 -1.39 21.52 0.19
CA MET A 8 -0.53 22.58 0.73
C MET A 8 0.67 22.00 1.49
N ASN A 9 0.46 20.99 2.32
CA ASN A 9 1.53 20.35 3.09
C ASN A 9 2.45 19.52 2.18
N ALA A 10 1.95 18.90 1.12
CA ALA A 10 2.77 18.21 0.12
C ALA A 10 3.75 19.18 -0.58
N HIS A 11 3.30 20.39 -0.94
CA HIS A 11 4.19 21.43 -1.48
C HIS A 11 5.25 21.89 -0.47
N LYS A 12 4.87 22.11 0.79
CA LYS A 12 5.81 22.46 1.87
C LYS A 12 6.85 21.36 2.09
N LEU A 13 6.40 20.12 2.12
CA LEU A 13 7.24 18.94 2.24
C LEU A 13 8.28 18.86 1.12
N MET A 14 7.89 19.07 -0.14
CA MET A 14 8.83 19.08 -1.27
C MET A 14 9.88 20.17 -1.16
N ASN A 15 9.53 21.32 -0.58
CA ASN A 15 10.47 22.39 -0.27
C ASN A 15 11.32 22.12 1.00
N GLY A 16 11.18 20.94 1.61
CA GLY A 16 11.93 20.52 2.80
C GLY A 16 11.47 21.18 4.09
N MET A 17 10.32 21.85 4.08
CA MET A 17 9.73 22.45 5.27
C MET A 17 9.16 21.36 6.18
N THR A 18 9.47 21.44 7.46
CA THR A 18 9.03 20.53 8.53
C THR A 18 7.90 21.14 9.35
N THR A 19 7.44 20.45 10.38
CA THR A 19 6.48 20.99 11.35
C THR A 19 7.08 22.02 12.29
N ALA A 20 8.41 22.10 12.40
CA ALA A 20 9.14 23.03 13.26
C ALA A 20 9.42 24.37 12.59
N ASP A 21 9.30 24.46 11.27
CA ASP A 21 9.61 25.67 10.53
C ASP A 21 8.47 26.70 10.60
N ASN A 22 8.82 27.98 10.59
CA ASN A 22 7.81 29.04 10.50
C ASN A 22 7.08 28.94 9.15
N GLY A 23 5.76 28.84 9.18
CA GLY A 23 4.94 28.58 7.99
C GLY A 23 5.05 27.15 7.45
N GLY A 24 5.70 26.24 8.18
CA GLY A 24 5.88 24.83 7.83
C GLY A 24 4.59 24.01 7.82
N ILE A 25 4.76 22.69 7.87
CA ILE A 25 3.65 21.73 7.84
C ILE A 25 2.79 21.88 9.10
N THR A 26 1.48 21.92 8.91
CA THR A 26 0.49 22.03 9.99
C THR A 26 -0.62 21.01 9.82
N PHE A 27 -1.25 20.60 10.94
CA PHE A 27 -2.38 19.68 10.98
C PHE A 27 -3.58 20.37 11.61
N ASP A 28 -4.28 21.18 10.80
CA ASP A 28 -5.46 21.92 11.21
C ASP A 28 -6.70 21.03 11.21
N LYS A 29 -7.21 20.67 12.37
CA LYS A 29 -8.37 19.79 12.53
C LYS A 29 -9.66 20.36 11.94
N SER A 30 -9.74 21.67 11.70
CA SER A 30 -10.91 22.29 11.10
C SER A 30 -11.11 21.90 9.64
N LYS A 31 -10.04 21.57 8.93
CA LYS A 31 -10.05 21.23 7.49
C LYS A 31 -10.44 19.79 7.20
N LYS A 32 -10.36 18.90 8.18
CA LYS A 32 -10.84 17.49 8.15
C LYS A 32 -10.27 16.58 7.05
N ASP A 33 -9.25 17.01 6.32
CA ASP A 33 -8.63 16.26 5.22
C ASP A 33 -7.25 15.68 5.59
N MET A 34 -6.56 16.22 6.64
CA MET A 34 -5.25 15.74 7.04
C MET A 34 -5.08 15.73 8.56
N TYR A 35 -4.66 14.58 9.09
CA TYR A 35 -4.48 14.40 10.52
C TYR A 35 -3.09 13.83 10.83
N PHE A 36 -2.59 14.18 12.02
CA PHE A 36 -1.47 13.50 12.65
C PHE A 36 -1.85 13.06 14.06
N VAL A 37 -1.86 11.74 14.28
CA VAL A 37 -2.12 11.11 15.58
C VAL A 37 -0.78 10.79 16.23
N LYS A 38 -0.38 11.54 17.24
CA LYS A 38 0.89 11.35 17.95
C LYS A 38 0.86 10.05 18.76
N GLN A 39 1.83 9.20 18.54
CA GLN A 39 2.05 7.96 19.28
C GLN A 39 3.51 7.53 19.16
N SER A 40 4.12 7.08 20.27
CA SER A 40 5.52 6.66 20.37
C SER A 40 5.71 5.18 20.71
N ASP A 41 4.64 4.40 20.76
CA ASP A 41 4.68 2.95 20.97
C ASP A 41 4.22 2.23 19.69
N GLU A 42 5.05 1.32 19.19
CA GLU A 42 4.81 0.62 17.92
C GLU A 42 3.52 -0.22 17.94
N ASN A 43 3.24 -0.90 19.04
CA ASN A 43 2.04 -1.73 19.16
C ASN A 43 0.77 -0.88 19.22
N ASN A 44 0.84 0.28 19.89
CA ASN A 44 -0.27 1.23 19.88
C ASN A 44 -0.46 1.88 18.51
N ILE A 45 0.62 2.19 17.76
CA ILE A 45 0.52 2.66 16.37
C ILE A 45 -0.21 1.63 15.54
N LYS A 46 0.20 0.36 15.58
CA LYS A 46 -0.44 -0.75 14.87
C LYS A 46 -1.94 -0.85 15.24
N ARG A 47 -2.27 -0.84 16.52
CA ARG A 47 -3.66 -0.88 17.00
C ARG A 47 -4.47 0.31 16.49
N LEU A 48 -3.92 1.52 16.50
CA LEU A 48 -4.59 2.74 16.01
C LEU A 48 -4.81 2.70 14.49
N ILE A 49 -3.88 2.12 13.71
CA ILE A 49 -4.05 1.93 12.27
C ILE A 49 -5.25 1.00 12.01
N VAL A 50 -5.28 -0.15 12.67
CA VAL A 50 -6.40 -1.12 12.53
C VAL A 50 -7.73 -0.49 12.95
N GLU A 51 -7.73 0.25 14.05
CA GLU A 51 -8.92 0.95 14.53
C GLU A 51 -9.37 2.06 13.57
N ALA A 52 -8.42 2.79 12.97
CA ALA A 52 -8.74 3.80 11.96
C ALA A 52 -9.42 3.17 10.74
N VAL A 53 -8.88 2.06 10.20
CA VAL A 53 -9.53 1.31 9.11
C VAL A 53 -10.92 0.85 9.52
N ARG A 54 -11.03 0.19 10.68
CA ARG A 54 -12.30 -0.32 11.21
C ARG A 54 -13.35 0.80 11.34
N LYS A 55 -12.96 1.95 11.88
CA LYS A 55 -13.84 3.09 12.07
C LYS A 55 -14.33 3.66 10.75
N GLN A 56 -13.46 3.77 9.73
CA GLN A 56 -13.86 4.24 8.41
C GLN A 56 -14.94 3.32 7.80
N VAL A 57 -14.72 1.99 7.87
CA VAL A 57 -15.67 1.04 7.28
C VAL A 57 -16.93 0.89 8.12
N LYS A 58 -16.82 0.63 9.44
CA LYS A 58 -17.96 0.26 10.28
C LYS A 58 -18.77 1.45 10.80
N THR A 59 -18.13 2.60 11.04
CA THR A 59 -18.79 3.79 11.60
C THR A 59 -19.16 4.80 10.53
N TYR A 60 -18.26 5.02 9.55
CA TYR A 60 -18.49 6.00 8.48
C TYR A 60 -18.99 5.37 7.19
N HIS A 61 -19.19 4.04 7.17
CA HIS A 61 -19.73 3.27 6.04
C HIS A 61 -18.96 3.48 4.72
N ARG A 62 -17.64 3.73 4.83
CA ARG A 62 -16.77 3.82 3.65
C ARG A 62 -16.53 2.44 3.05
N ASN A 63 -16.39 2.37 1.74
CA ASN A 63 -15.94 1.13 1.10
C ASN A 63 -14.49 0.84 1.52
N LEU A 64 -14.19 -0.42 1.81
CA LEU A 64 -12.83 -0.84 2.14
C LEU A 64 -11.86 -0.58 0.97
N ASP A 65 -12.35 -0.66 -0.27
CA ASP A 65 -11.56 -0.40 -1.48
C ASP A 65 -11.08 1.06 -1.58
N ASP A 66 -11.80 1.99 -0.94
CA ASP A 66 -11.44 3.41 -0.87
C ASP A 66 -10.34 3.71 0.15
N ILE A 67 -9.96 2.72 0.98
CA ILE A 67 -9.03 2.90 2.10
C ILE A 67 -7.75 2.11 1.82
N CYS A 68 -6.59 2.74 2.00
CA CYS A 68 -5.31 2.05 1.91
C CYS A 68 -4.38 2.44 3.06
N VAL A 69 -3.72 1.44 3.66
CA VAL A 69 -2.61 1.67 4.57
C VAL A 69 -1.32 1.63 3.76
N LEU A 70 -0.54 2.72 3.79
CA LEU A 70 0.72 2.84 3.05
C LEU A 70 1.90 2.77 4.02
N SER A 71 2.70 1.69 3.96
CA SER A 71 3.91 1.57 4.75
C SER A 71 5.17 1.71 3.89
N PRO A 72 6.23 2.37 4.39
CA PRO A 72 7.51 2.42 3.69
C PRO A 72 8.25 1.07 3.70
N MET A 73 7.85 0.12 4.55
CA MET A 73 8.53 -1.14 4.78
C MET A 73 7.62 -2.34 4.51
N ARG A 74 8.21 -3.44 4.04
CA ARG A 74 7.51 -4.72 3.91
C ARG A 74 7.55 -5.53 5.21
N VAL A 75 8.70 -5.58 5.86
CA VAL A 75 9.00 -6.38 7.07
C VAL A 75 9.07 -5.46 8.29
N GLY A 76 8.89 -6.02 9.48
CA GLY A 76 8.89 -5.30 10.76
C GLY A 76 7.49 -5.06 11.30
N GLY A 77 7.39 -4.57 12.53
CA GLY A 77 6.11 -4.43 13.24
C GLY A 77 5.10 -3.51 12.58
N LEU A 78 5.58 -2.51 11.82
CA LEU A 78 4.76 -1.61 10.99
C LEU A 78 4.97 -1.86 9.48
N GLY A 79 5.54 -3.02 9.12
CA GLY A 79 5.65 -3.47 7.73
C GLY A 79 4.32 -3.96 7.17
N THR A 80 4.20 -3.99 5.83
CA THR A 80 2.95 -4.38 5.16
C THR A 80 2.50 -5.77 5.52
N ILE A 81 3.41 -6.72 5.70
CA ILE A 81 3.09 -8.11 6.06
C ILE A 81 2.34 -8.15 7.40
N GLU A 82 2.91 -7.53 8.42
CA GLU A 82 2.34 -7.54 9.77
C GLU A 82 1.04 -6.73 9.85
N LEU A 83 1.00 -5.58 9.18
CA LEU A 83 -0.21 -4.75 9.09
C LEU A 83 -1.35 -5.50 8.38
N ASN A 84 -1.07 -6.21 7.29
CA ASN A 84 -2.06 -7.01 6.58
C ASN A 84 -2.66 -8.09 7.48
N LYS A 85 -1.85 -8.85 8.24
CA LYS A 85 -2.34 -9.86 9.20
C LYS A 85 -3.29 -9.26 10.24
N HIS A 86 -2.93 -8.08 10.79
CA HIS A 86 -3.73 -7.43 11.83
C HIS A 86 -5.03 -6.84 11.27
N ILE A 87 -4.99 -6.22 10.10
CA ILE A 87 -6.18 -5.65 9.47
C ILE A 87 -7.12 -6.77 9.02
N GLN A 88 -6.60 -7.82 8.37
CA GLN A 88 -7.37 -8.99 7.95
C GLN A 88 -8.15 -9.60 9.13
N LYS A 89 -7.49 -9.80 10.28
CA LYS A 89 -8.11 -10.38 11.47
C LYS A 89 -9.35 -9.62 11.93
N ILE A 90 -9.41 -8.32 11.71
CA ILE A 90 -10.54 -7.46 12.15
C ILE A 90 -11.54 -7.23 11.01
N MET A 91 -11.06 -7.07 9.79
CA MET A 91 -11.92 -6.74 8.65
C MET A 91 -12.51 -7.97 7.98
N ASN A 92 -11.75 -9.06 7.96
CA ASN A 92 -12.15 -10.33 7.35
C ASN A 92 -11.79 -11.52 8.26
N PRO A 93 -12.41 -11.62 9.46
CA PRO A 93 -12.16 -12.74 10.38
C PRO A 93 -12.65 -14.07 9.79
N PRO A 94 -12.11 -15.21 10.27
CA PRO A 94 -12.64 -16.52 9.91
C PRO A 94 -14.11 -16.62 10.30
N ALA A 95 -14.91 -17.28 9.46
CA ALA A 95 -16.33 -17.47 9.69
C ALA A 95 -16.78 -18.85 9.21
N LYS A 96 -17.86 -19.38 9.78
CA LYS A 96 -18.43 -20.66 9.34
C LYS A 96 -18.84 -20.58 7.85
N GLY A 97 -18.37 -21.52 7.05
CA GLY A 97 -18.64 -21.59 5.61
C GLY A 97 -17.72 -20.72 4.74
N LYS A 98 -16.83 -19.94 5.33
CA LYS A 98 -15.80 -19.20 4.59
C LYS A 98 -14.57 -20.08 4.40
N MET A 99 -14.15 -20.26 3.18
CA MET A 99 -12.96 -21.04 2.86
C MET A 99 -11.68 -20.23 3.12
N GLU A 100 -10.65 -20.96 3.55
CA GLU A 100 -9.31 -20.42 3.81
C GLU A 100 -8.26 -21.30 3.15
N LEU A 101 -7.21 -20.68 2.64
CA LEU A 101 -6.03 -21.36 2.12
C LEU A 101 -4.78 -20.83 2.82
N THR A 102 -4.02 -21.74 3.42
CA THR A 102 -2.78 -21.41 4.14
C THR A 102 -1.58 -21.76 3.29
N ILE A 103 -0.79 -20.75 2.94
CA ILE A 103 0.47 -20.91 2.20
C ILE A 103 1.63 -20.76 3.18
N LYS A 104 2.45 -21.80 3.27
CA LYS A 104 3.66 -21.83 4.08
C LYS A 104 4.87 -21.58 3.19
N LYS A 105 5.44 -20.38 3.29
CA LYS A 105 6.71 -19.98 2.66
C LYS A 105 7.66 -19.49 3.77
N GLU A 106 8.47 -18.47 3.51
CA GLU A 106 9.25 -17.78 4.53
C GLU A 106 8.37 -17.26 5.67
N GLU A 107 7.15 -16.84 5.32
CA GLU A 107 6.09 -16.50 6.26
C GLU A 107 4.80 -17.25 5.92
N THR A 108 4.03 -17.57 6.96
CA THR A 108 2.70 -18.16 6.79
C THR A 108 1.71 -17.07 6.39
N ILE A 109 1.10 -17.22 5.22
CA ILE A 109 0.04 -16.34 4.71
C ILE A 109 -1.25 -17.15 4.68
N ILE A 110 -2.32 -16.56 5.21
CA ILE A 110 -3.67 -17.12 5.14
C ILE A 110 -4.49 -16.25 4.21
N TYR A 111 -4.96 -16.82 3.12
CA TYR A 111 -5.93 -16.20 2.22
C TYR A 111 -7.34 -16.67 2.60
N ARG A 112 -8.31 -15.76 2.57
CA ARG A 112 -9.73 -16.02 2.84
C ARG A 112 -10.60 -15.43 1.76
N GLU A 113 -11.72 -16.06 1.49
CA GLU A 113 -12.77 -15.43 0.70
C GLU A 113 -13.14 -14.05 1.26
N GLY A 114 -13.23 -13.05 0.39
CA GLY A 114 -13.40 -11.64 0.76
C GLY A 114 -12.11 -10.89 1.11
N ASP A 115 -10.94 -11.52 1.04
CA ASP A 115 -9.68 -10.80 1.23
C ASP A 115 -9.37 -9.89 0.03
N ARG A 116 -8.86 -8.71 0.34
CA ARG A 116 -8.30 -7.80 -0.65
C ARG A 116 -6.87 -8.20 -0.97
N VAL A 117 -6.58 -8.38 -2.25
CA VAL A 117 -5.27 -8.80 -2.75
C VAL A 117 -4.78 -7.88 -3.87
N MET A 118 -3.47 -7.89 -4.12
CA MET A 118 -2.83 -7.15 -5.20
C MET A 118 -2.01 -8.10 -6.06
N GLN A 119 -2.10 -7.95 -7.36
CA GLN A 119 -1.22 -8.60 -8.33
C GLN A 119 0.20 -8.06 -8.23
N LEU A 120 1.20 -8.93 -8.24
CA LEU A 120 2.61 -8.58 -8.05
C LEU A 120 3.43 -8.56 -9.32
N VAL A 121 2.98 -9.27 -10.35
CA VAL A 121 3.67 -9.44 -11.64
C VAL A 121 2.72 -9.11 -12.79
N ASN A 122 3.28 -8.71 -13.92
CA ASN A 122 2.49 -8.61 -15.14
C ASN A 122 2.29 -10.02 -15.70
N ASP A 123 1.06 -10.35 -16.07
CA ASP A 123 0.71 -11.60 -16.75
C ASP A 123 -0.15 -11.26 -17.97
N SER A 124 0.48 -11.35 -19.15
CA SER A 124 -0.18 -11.04 -20.42
C SER A 124 -1.22 -12.09 -20.82
N ASP A 125 -1.06 -13.34 -20.39
CA ASP A 125 -2.01 -14.41 -20.71
C ASP A 125 -3.31 -14.24 -19.91
N LYS A 126 -3.21 -13.69 -18.70
CA LYS A 126 -4.34 -13.35 -17.84
C LYS A 126 -4.83 -11.90 -18.04
N ASP A 127 -4.16 -11.11 -18.91
CA ASP A 127 -4.43 -9.69 -19.14
C ASP A 127 -4.48 -8.88 -17.84
N ILE A 128 -3.48 -9.08 -16.96
CA ILE A 128 -3.39 -8.40 -15.67
C ILE A 128 -2.02 -7.76 -15.47
N THR A 129 -1.99 -6.60 -14.84
CA THR A 129 -0.76 -5.85 -14.57
C THR A 129 -0.42 -5.80 -13.08
N ASN A 130 0.87 -5.66 -12.80
CA ASN A 130 1.37 -5.44 -11.45
C ASN A 130 0.74 -4.20 -10.82
N GLY A 131 0.24 -4.36 -9.59
CA GLY A 131 -0.40 -3.29 -8.83
C GLY A 131 -1.92 -3.28 -8.90
N GLU A 132 -2.54 -4.08 -9.76
CA GLU A 132 -4.00 -4.21 -9.78
C GLU A 132 -4.50 -4.87 -8.49
N ILE A 133 -5.59 -4.31 -7.96
CA ILE A 133 -6.19 -4.76 -6.70
C ILE A 133 -7.50 -5.48 -6.99
N GLY A 134 -7.65 -6.66 -6.39
CA GLY A 134 -8.86 -7.47 -6.48
C GLY A 134 -9.32 -7.99 -5.12
N THR A 135 -10.42 -8.72 -5.14
CA THR A 135 -10.99 -9.38 -3.95
C THR A 135 -11.10 -10.87 -4.21
N ILE A 136 -10.66 -11.70 -3.27
CA ILE A 136 -10.84 -13.14 -3.36
C ILE A 136 -12.34 -13.44 -3.30
N ASP A 137 -12.88 -13.94 -4.39
CA ASP A 137 -14.29 -14.28 -4.53
C ASP A 137 -14.56 -15.67 -3.97
N ARG A 138 -13.73 -16.65 -4.36
CA ARG A 138 -13.92 -18.06 -4.00
C ARG A 138 -12.59 -18.79 -3.84
N ILE A 139 -12.56 -19.71 -2.88
CA ILE A 139 -11.48 -20.70 -2.68
C ILE A 139 -12.11 -22.08 -2.75
N TYR A 140 -11.59 -22.94 -3.63
CA TYR A 140 -12.15 -24.27 -3.84
C TYR A 140 -11.09 -25.28 -4.29
N THR A 141 -11.48 -26.54 -4.32
CA THR A 141 -10.65 -27.61 -4.84
C THR A 141 -11.18 -28.04 -6.20
N ASP A 142 -10.33 -28.08 -7.20
CA ASP A 142 -10.66 -28.58 -8.54
C ASP A 142 -9.88 -29.86 -8.86
N LEU A 143 -10.38 -30.60 -9.82
CA LEU A 143 -9.79 -31.85 -10.31
C LEU A 143 -9.26 -31.62 -11.72
N ILE A 144 -7.94 -31.50 -11.85
CA ILE A 144 -7.29 -31.25 -13.14
C ILE A 144 -6.76 -32.55 -13.71
N GLN A 145 -7.16 -32.87 -14.96
CA GLN A 145 -6.63 -34.00 -15.70
C GLN A 145 -5.27 -33.63 -16.29
N GLN A 146 -4.24 -34.42 -15.96
CA GLN A 146 -2.89 -34.25 -16.49
C GLN A 146 -2.76 -34.95 -17.86
N GLU A 147 -1.75 -34.54 -18.65
CA GLU A 147 -1.47 -35.12 -19.97
C GLU A 147 -1.25 -36.64 -19.96
N ASN A 148 -0.77 -37.19 -18.85
CA ASN A 148 -0.55 -38.61 -18.62
C ASN A 148 -1.84 -39.39 -18.24
N GLY A 149 -3.00 -38.70 -18.23
CA GLY A 149 -4.31 -39.29 -17.89
C GLY A 149 -4.59 -39.38 -16.37
N THR A 150 -3.67 -38.96 -15.50
CA THR A 150 -3.92 -38.92 -14.04
C THR A 150 -4.71 -37.67 -13.67
N VAL A 151 -5.54 -37.80 -12.63
CA VAL A 151 -6.30 -36.65 -12.06
C VAL A 151 -5.59 -36.16 -10.82
N ARG A 152 -5.30 -34.85 -10.77
CA ARG A 152 -4.72 -34.17 -9.62
C ARG A 152 -5.75 -33.24 -9.00
N SER A 153 -5.88 -33.30 -7.67
CA SER A 153 -6.63 -32.32 -6.88
C SER A 153 -5.79 -31.07 -6.67
N VAL A 154 -6.30 -29.91 -7.04
CA VAL A 154 -5.59 -28.61 -6.96
C VAL A 154 -6.44 -27.62 -6.22
N GLN A 155 -5.80 -26.85 -5.33
CA GLN A 155 -6.46 -25.70 -4.68
C GLN A 155 -6.48 -24.51 -5.63
N MET A 156 -7.65 -23.94 -5.80
CA MET A 156 -7.92 -22.81 -6.69
C MET A 156 -8.39 -21.60 -5.90
N VAL A 157 -7.99 -20.42 -6.32
CA VAL A 157 -8.42 -19.13 -5.77
C VAL A 157 -8.89 -18.25 -6.92
N ASP A 158 -10.17 -17.92 -6.93
CA ASP A 158 -10.75 -16.97 -7.87
C ASP A 158 -10.67 -15.56 -7.26
N VAL A 159 -10.09 -14.62 -8.01
CA VAL A 159 -9.96 -13.22 -7.62
C VAL A 159 -10.75 -12.34 -8.59
N LEU A 160 -11.67 -11.56 -8.06
CA LEU A 160 -12.46 -10.58 -8.79
C LEU A 160 -11.70 -9.26 -8.84
N PHE A 161 -11.28 -8.85 -10.03
CA PHE A 161 -10.71 -7.53 -10.31
C PHE A 161 -11.78 -6.62 -10.90
N LYS A 162 -11.78 -5.35 -10.47
CA LYS A 162 -12.71 -4.32 -10.95
C LYS A 162 -11.93 -3.20 -11.60
N ASP A 163 -12.11 -3.04 -12.87
CA ASP A 163 -11.54 -1.95 -13.65
C ASP A 163 -12.63 -0.97 -14.08
N SER A 164 -12.36 0.34 -13.99
CA SER A 164 -13.31 1.37 -14.36
C SER A 164 -13.64 1.45 -15.86
N LEU A 165 -12.74 0.91 -16.69
CA LEU A 165 -12.85 0.95 -18.15
C LEU A 165 -13.25 -0.41 -18.74
N MET A 166 -12.71 -1.50 -18.18
CA MET A 166 -12.89 -2.86 -18.70
C MET A 166 -13.98 -3.65 -17.97
N GLY A 167 -14.51 -3.12 -16.86
CA GLY A 167 -15.53 -3.77 -16.05
C GLY A 167 -14.95 -4.77 -15.02
N GLU A 168 -15.75 -5.77 -14.66
CA GLU A 168 -15.35 -6.81 -13.70
C GLU A 168 -14.81 -8.03 -14.45
N ARG A 169 -13.70 -8.59 -13.96
CA ARG A 169 -13.14 -9.84 -14.46
C ARG A 169 -12.68 -10.74 -13.31
N THR A 170 -12.91 -12.02 -13.42
CA THR A 170 -12.44 -13.02 -12.46
C THR A 170 -11.27 -13.78 -13.05
N LEU A 171 -10.16 -13.85 -12.29
CA LEU A 171 -8.98 -14.63 -12.65
C LEU A 171 -8.78 -15.75 -11.64
N SER A 172 -8.49 -16.94 -12.13
CA SER A 172 -8.22 -18.11 -11.30
C SER A 172 -6.73 -18.32 -11.12
N TYR A 173 -6.32 -18.60 -9.91
CA TYR A 173 -4.95 -18.88 -9.48
C TYR A 173 -4.90 -20.28 -8.90
N GLU A 174 -3.95 -21.10 -9.36
CA GLU A 174 -3.59 -22.32 -8.66
C GLU A 174 -2.75 -22.00 -7.42
N GLU A 175 -2.64 -22.94 -6.49
CA GLU A 175 -1.81 -22.79 -5.30
C GLU A 175 -0.36 -22.37 -5.64
N GLY A 176 0.19 -22.86 -6.76
CA GLY A 176 1.51 -22.51 -7.28
C GLY A 176 1.64 -21.04 -7.68
N ASP A 177 0.57 -20.45 -8.23
CA ASP A 177 0.52 -19.08 -8.74
C ASP A 177 0.26 -18.04 -7.63
N LEU A 178 -0.04 -18.47 -6.41
CA LEU A 178 -0.33 -17.56 -5.29
C LEU A 178 0.90 -16.75 -4.82
N SER A 179 2.08 -17.00 -5.43
CA SER A 179 3.23 -16.09 -5.31
C SER A 179 3.03 -14.78 -6.05
N ASP A 180 2.12 -14.74 -7.00
CA ASP A 180 1.86 -13.61 -7.87
C ASP A 180 0.87 -12.62 -7.27
N ILE A 181 0.29 -12.95 -6.12
CA ILE A 181 -0.58 -12.08 -5.35
C ILE A 181 -0.14 -11.94 -3.89
N GLU A 182 -0.51 -10.84 -3.26
CA GLU A 182 -0.35 -10.63 -1.81
C GLU A 182 -1.57 -9.92 -1.21
N LEU A 183 -1.77 -10.04 0.11
CA LEU A 183 -2.80 -9.26 0.82
C LEU A 183 -2.55 -7.76 0.65
N ALA A 184 -3.60 -7.00 0.40
CA ALA A 184 -3.52 -5.58 0.02
C ALA A 184 -4.35 -4.63 0.88
N TYR A 185 -4.60 -4.94 2.14
CA TYR A 185 -5.12 -3.97 3.11
C TYR A 185 -4.08 -2.90 3.43
N ALA A 186 -2.80 -3.32 3.48
CA ALA A 186 -1.63 -2.48 3.57
C ALA A 186 -0.67 -2.82 2.43
N ILE A 187 -0.20 -1.82 1.71
CA ILE A 187 0.75 -1.96 0.61
C ILE A 187 1.97 -1.07 0.80
N SER A 188 3.08 -1.39 0.14
CA SER A 188 4.24 -0.50 0.18
C SER A 188 3.95 0.77 -0.62
N ILE A 189 4.55 1.90 -0.17
CA ILE A 189 4.37 3.19 -0.84
C ILE A 189 4.79 3.11 -2.32
N HIS A 190 5.84 2.34 -2.65
CA HIS A 190 6.28 2.16 -4.05
C HIS A 190 5.21 1.49 -4.91
N LYS A 191 4.51 0.48 -4.37
CA LYS A 191 3.44 -0.21 -5.09
C LYS A 191 2.16 0.62 -5.24
N SER A 192 2.01 1.69 -4.48
CA SER A 192 0.89 2.63 -4.62
C SER A 192 1.07 3.64 -5.75
N GLN A 193 2.22 3.65 -6.43
CA GLN A 193 2.46 4.57 -7.55
C GLN A 193 1.47 4.29 -8.69
N GLY A 194 0.82 5.34 -9.17
CA GLY A 194 -0.25 5.23 -10.17
C GLY A 194 -1.65 5.03 -9.60
N SER A 195 -1.77 4.54 -8.35
CA SER A 195 -3.06 4.37 -7.68
C SER A 195 -3.41 5.59 -6.82
N GLU A 196 -4.69 5.79 -6.56
CA GLU A 196 -5.20 6.83 -5.66
C GLU A 196 -6.32 6.24 -4.80
N PHE A 197 -6.41 6.70 -3.55
CA PHE A 197 -7.39 6.21 -2.57
C PHE A 197 -8.12 7.40 -1.95
N ALA A 198 -9.39 7.24 -1.61
CA ALA A 198 -10.11 8.28 -0.89
C ALA A 198 -9.44 8.55 0.46
N ILE A 199 -9.02 7.50 1.16
CA ILE A 199 -8.40 7.60 2.48
C ILE A 199 -7.07 6.85 2.50
N VAL A 200 -6.01 7.54 2.91
CA VAL A 200 -4.69 6.95 3.15
C VAL A 200 -4.37 7.03 4.64
N ILE A 201 -3.88 5.92 5.20
CA ILE A 201 -3.37 5.83 6.57
C ILE A 201 -1.89 5.46 6.49
N MET A 202 -1.02 6.23 7.14
CA MET A 202 0.43 6.05 7.06
C MET A 202 1.06 5.99 8.46
N PRO A 203 1.75 4.88 8.83
CA PRO A 203 2.61 4.86 10.00
C PRO A 203 3.85 5.73 9.77
N VAL A 204 4.26 6.44 10.81
CA VAL A 204 5.48 7.26 10.83
C VAL A 204 6.23 6.98 12.13
N PHE A 205 7.31 6.19 12.07
CA PHE A 205 7.98 5.74 13.26
C PHE A 205 9.50 5.61 13.05
N HIS A 206 10.29 5.78 14.12
CA HIS A 206 11.75 5.82 14.04
C HIS A 206 12.37 4.52 13.47
N THR A 207 11.72 3.35 13.64
CA THR A 207 12.23 2.11 13.03
C THR A 207 12.19 2.12 11.51
N GLN A 208 11.42 3.03 10.93
CA GLN A 208 11.27 3.22 9.47
C GLN A 208 12.20 4.29 8.90
N ARG A 209 13.01 4.98 9.72
CA ARG A 209 13.81 6.18 9.35
C ARG A 209 14.69 5.99 8.12
N ASN A 210 15.25 4.79 7.92
CA ASN A 210 16.11 4.50 6.77
C ASN A 210 15.34 4.51 5.44
N MET A 211 14.05 4.23 5.49
CA MET A 211 13.14 4.21 4.34
C MET A 211 12.31 5.50 4.25
N LEU A 212 12.07 6.18 5.37
CA LEU A 212 11.36 7.46 5.37
C LEU A 212 12.24 8.53 4.74
N GLN A 213 11.91 8.87 3.50
CA GLN A 213 12.58 9.91 2.72
C GLN A 213 11.53 10.87 2.19
N ARG A 214 11.95 12.11 1.93
CA ARG A 214 11.08 13.20 1.43
C ARG A 214 10.20 12.75 0.28
N ASN A 215 10.80 12.17 -0.75
CA ASN A 215 10.07 11.73 -1.95
C ASN A 215 9.05 10.63 -1.65
N LEU A 216 9.40 9.71 -0.73
CA LEU A 216 8.52 8.62 -0.37
C LEU A 216 7.32 9.11 0.43
N ILE A 217 7.54 10.04 1.37
CA ILE A 217 6.47 10.68 2.13
C ILE A 217 5.56 11.47 1.18
N TYR A 218 6.14 12.24 0.25
CA TYR A 218 5.38 12.95 -0.78
C TYR A 218 4.52 12.00 -1.61
N THR A 219 5.10 10.90 -2.08
CA THR A 219 4.36 9.87 -2.85
C THR A 219 3.18 9.35 -2.04
N ALA A 220 3.38 8.98 -0.78
CA ALA A 220 2.30 8.49 0.07
C ALA A 220 1.19 9.52 0.28
N TRP A 221 1.55 10.77 0.58
CA TRP A 221 0.58 11.83 0.85
C TRP A 221 -0.27 12.17 -0.38
N THR A 222 0.35 12.18 -1.56
CA THR A 222 -0.35 12.46 -2.82
C THR A 222 -1.23 11.31 -3.32
N ARG A 223 -1.22 10.14 -2.67
CA ARG A 223 -2.19 9.07 -2.95
C ARG A 223 -3.55 9.32 -2.31
N ALA A 224 -3.65 10.21 -1.33
CA ALA A 224 -4.91 10.51 -0.64
C ALA A 224 -5.71 11.59 -1.39
N LYS A 225 -6.95 11.25 -1.76
CA LYS A 225 -7.88 12.18 -2.42
C LYS A 225 -8.67 13.03 -1.42
N GLU A 226 -9.18 12.41 -0.36
CA GLU A 226 -10.10 13.03 0.59
C GLU A 226 -9.50 13.17 1.98
N MET A 227 -8.80 12.13 2.46
CA MET A 227 -8.29 12.11 3.83
C MET A 227 -6.94 11.41 3.95
N LEU A 228 -6.03 12.02 4.69
CA LEU A 228 -4.75 11.47 5.05
C LEU A 228 -4.60 11.42 6.58
N ILE A 229 -4.32 10.24 7.12
CA ILE A 229 -4.11 10.03 8.55
C ILE A 229 -2.69 9.51 8.78
N ASN A 230 -1.82 10.34 9.32
CA ASN A 230 -0.50 9.92 9.77
C ASN A 230 -0.58 9.51 11.24
N ILE A 231 0.02 8.38 11.62
CA ILE A 231 0.02 7.87 13.00
C ILE A 231 1.45 7.55 13.42
N GLY A 232 1.94 8.20 14.47
CA GLY A 232 3.28 7.96 14.99
C GLY A 232 3.98 9.17 15.55
N GLU A 233 5.26 9.35 15.21
CA GLU A 233 6.15 10.34 15.77
C GLU A 233 6.38 11.52 14.82
N ILE A 234 6.16 12.74 15.34
CA ILE A 234 6.41 13.98 14.59
C ILE A 234 7.90 14.13 14.25
N ASP A 235 8.77 13.72 15.17
CA ASP A 235 10.22 13.85 14.97
C ASP A 235 10.67 12.93 13.83
N SER A 236 10.15 11.70 13.77
CA SER A 236 10.41 10.77 12.66
C SER A 236 9.89 11.30 11.33
N LEU A 237 8.76 12.02 11.30
CA LEU A 237 8.29 12.72 10.11
C LEU A 237 9.27 13.81 9.69
N ASN A 238 9.68 14.67 10.62
CA ASN A 238 10.59 15.80 10.36
C ASN A 238 11.97 15.31 9.88
N GLU A 239 12.49 14.21 10.45
CA GLU A 239 13.72 13.55 9.99
C GLU A 239 13.55 13.02 8.56
N GLY A 240 12.45 12.33 8.27
CA GLY A 240 12.16 11.81 6.93
C GLY A 240 12.03 12.92 5.88
N ILE A 241 11.47 14.07 6.23
CA ILE A 241 11.40 15.25 5.33
C ILE A 241 12.79 15.80 5.01
N LYS A 242 13.71 15.77 5.98
CA LYS A 242 15.11 16.21 5.79
C LYS A 242 15.95 15.17 5.06
N ASN A 243 15.52 13.91 5.04
CA ASN A 243 16.24 12.81 4.39
C ASN A 243 16.03 12.86 2.87
N ILE A 244 17.12 13.20 2.13
CA ILE A 244 17.14 13.32 0.66
C ILE A 244 18.13 12.35 -0.01
N GLN A 245 18.62 11.33 0.72
CA GLN A 245 19.76 10.49 0.33
C GLN A 245 19.67 9.79 -1.03
N ASN A 246 18.49 9.73 -1.67
CA ASN A 246 18.34 9.09 -3.00
C ASN A 246 18.09 10.09 -4.15
N LEU A 247 18.25 11.40 -3.92
CA LEU A 247 18.10 12.39 -4.99
C LEU A 247 19.33 12.49 -5.89
N ASP A 248 20.51 12.11 -5.39
CA ASP A 248 21.74 12.09 -6.15
C ASP A 248 21.92 10.74 -6.88
N ARG A 249 21.04 10.46 -7.85
CA ARG A 249 21.41 9.50 -8.88
C ARG A 249 22.56 10.13 -9.65
N ILE A 250 23.78 9.61 -9.50
CA ILE A 250 24.92 9.96 -10.35
C ILE A 250 24.55 9.49 -11.77
N SER A 251 23.93 10.38 -12.51
CA SER A 251 23.63 10.16 -13.91
C SER A 251 24.81 10.72 -14.70
N LEU A 252 25.61 9.85 -15.29
CA LEU A 252 26.63 10.23 -16.30
C LEU A 252 25.99 10.80 -17.57
N LEU A 253 24.68 11.04 -17.60
CA LEU A 253 23.95 11.52 -18.76
C LEU A 253 24.41 12.93 -19.16
N LYS A 254 24.61 13.83 -18.20
CA LYS A 254 25.09 15.19 -18.46
C LYS A 254 26.48 15.20 -19.10
N GLU A 255 27.40 14.38 -18.57
CA GLU A 255 28.76 14.22 -19.10
C GLU A 255 28.73 13.57 -20.47
N LYS A 256 27.90 12.56 -20.69
CA LYS A 256 27.72 11.91 -22.00
C LYS A 256 27.10 12.83 -23.05
N ILE A 257 26.18 13.71 -22.66
CA ILE A 257 25.58 14.70 -23.54
C ILE A 257 26.63 15.76 -23.87
N GLN A 258 27.36 16.28 -22.89
CA GLN A 258 28.43 17.25 -23.12
C GLN A 258 29.57 16.72 -24.03
N ALA A 259 29.91 15.44 -23.87
CA ALA A 259 30.91 14.79 -24.73
C ALA A 259 30.45 14.57 -26.19
N LYS A 260 29.13 14.60 -26.45
CA LYS A 260 28.55 14.42 -27.79
C LYS A 260 28.12 15.72 -28.46
N LEU A 261 28.08 16.84 -27.75
CA LEU A 261 27.82 18.14 -28.37
C LEU A 261 29.05 18.56 -29.17
N PRO A 262 28.91 18.95 -30.46
CA PRO A 262 30.01 19.48 -31.23
C PRO A 262 30.54 20.74 -30.54
N GLN A 263 31.87 20.80 -30.33
CA GLN A 263 32.50 22.03 -29.87
C GLN A 263 32.25 23.06 -30.98
N VAL A 264 31.40 24.01 -30.75
CA VAL A 264 31.19 25.15 -31.63
C VAL A 264 32.47 25.99 -31.52
N ALA A 265 33.24 26.00 -32.60
CA ALA A 265 34.43 26.82 -32.74
C ALA A 265 34.09 28.30 -32.88
#